data_9a1be1d76c86e2b40d274c7f6dc0c8d0
#
_entry.id   9a1be1d76c86e2b40d274c7f6dc0c8d0
#
_cell.length_a   1.000
_cell.length_b   1.000
_cell.length_c   1.000
_cell.angle_alpha   90.00
_cell.angle_beta   90.00
_cell.angle_gamma   90.00
#
_symmetry.space_group_name_H-M   'P 1'
#
loop_
_entity.id
_entity.type
_entity.pdbx_description
1 polymer ?
#
loop_
_entity_poly.entity_id
_entity_poly.type
_entity_poly.pdbx_seq_one_letter_code
_entity_poly.pdbx_strand_id
1 'polypeptide(L)'
;MGMGWIDDAAYVLGSELSVAQTLGTGMRTSVARCWVDGSTTATGGARTVIAKCFHSQAMSHNSGGLGIVREIAGLRSLANAPLCYAADQDLGVVVMEDVPGTSLGTILAGNDPSAALAAAEMWGRATATVMAASRQETSDRPTRDRVVAFQDAIRRLDPQTRSTGGPASPRLPARGLTTLCAALGLDVPDDAELEMFAALRGSETAEVVTQADPRPGNVLITDHARFVDYEAASVHHPAVDVVNLVMPWASCDGLVGVPTEFVAAVRDGFLAGSRHAGSWLADEPMIGLAGTAATLQLTELSLDSLRRDRLDQRSDMARGAMVYRWSWTAAHGTLTPIIADLCGRMAQRAVRDWGWPEHLSVAHCFSPENLRCQGRPM
;
A
#
# COMPACT_ATOMS: atom_id res chain seq x y z
N MET A 1 -17.72 2.39 -21.99
CA MET A 1 -16.96 1.23 -22.49
C MET A 1 -17.78 0.00 -22.16
N GLY A 2 -18.12 -0.84 -23.16
CA GLY A 2 -18.86 -2.09 -22.95
C GLY A 2 -18.07 -3.03 -22.03
N MET A 3 -18.76 -3.92 -21.32
CA MET A 3 -18.17 -4.87 -20.38
C MET A 3 -17.48 -6.06 -21.08
N GLY A 4 -16.92 -5.88 -22.29
CA GLY A 4 -16.24 -6.96 -23.04
C GLY A 4 -15.08 -7.62 -22.30
N TRP A 5 -14.43 -6.92 -21.35
CA TRP A 5 -13.39 -7.50 -20.53
C TRP A 5 -13.88 -8.59 -19.54
N ILE A 6 -15.20 -8.64 -19.25
CA ILE A 6 -15.79 -9.77 -18.49
C ILE A 6 -15.84 -11.03 -19.36
N ASP A 7 -16.10 -10.88 -20.65
CA ASP A 7 -16.06 -11.99 -21.59
C ASP A 7 -14.64 -12.55 -21.73
N ASP A 8 -13.62 -11.66 -21.73
CA ASP A 8 -12.20 -12.06 -21.68
C ASP A 8 -11.88 -12.82 -20.38
N ALA A 9 -12.36 -12.33 -19.23
CA ALA A 9 -12.17 -13.00 -17.94
C ALA A 9 -12.87 -14.38 -17.91
N ALA A 10 -14.06 -14.48 -18.46
CA ALA A 10 -14.81 -15.74 -18.61
C ALA A 10 -14.06 -16.74 -19.51
N TYR A 11 -13.54 -16.25 -20.63
CA TYR A 11 -12.73 -17.04 -21.55
C TYR A 11 -11.47 -17.59 -20.86
N VAL A 12 -10.73 -16.76 -20.15
CA VAL A 12 -9.49 -17.14 -19.45
C VAL A 12 -9.77 -18.11 -18.31
N LEU A 13 -10.89 -17.96 -17.60
CA LEU A 13 -11.31 -18.87 -16.53
C LEU A 13 -11.83 -20.21 -17.09
N GLY A 14 -12.35 -20.22 -18.32
CA GLY A 14 -13.04 -21.37 -18.89
C GLY A 14 -14.43 -21.61 -18.30
N SER A 15 -15.10 -20.55 -17.81
CA SER A 15 -16.44 -20.60 -17.22
C SER A 15 -17.17 -19.30 -17.51
N GLU A 16 -18.49 -19.36 -17.68
CA GLU A 16 -19.29 -18.16 -17.85
C GLU A 16 -19.29 -17.31 -16.58
N LEU A 17 -19.23 -15.99 -16.75
CA LEU A 17 -19.24 -15.01 -15.66
C LEU A 17 -20.34 -13.99 -15.86
N SER A 18 -21.09 -13.70 -14.80
CA SER A 18 -22.02 -12.57 -14.76
C SER A 18 -21.67 -11.62 -13.61
N VAL A 19 -21.79 -10.31 -13.88
CA VAL A 19 -21.40 -9.28 -12.89
C VAL A 19 -22.40 -9.24 -11.76
N ALA A 20 -21.93 -9.56 -10.54
CA ALA A 20 -22.70 -9.38 -9.31
C ALA A 20 -22.62 -7.94 -8.77
N GLN A 21 -21.40 -7.35 -8.83
CA GLN A 21 -21.14 -6.01 -8.32
C GLN A 21 -19.89 -5.41 -8.99
N THR A 22 -19.96 -4.16 -9.43
CA THR A 22 -18.79 -3.38 -9.79
C THR A 22 -18.13 -2.85 -8.51
N LEU A 23 -16.87 -3.20 -8.28
CA LEU A 23 -16.10 -2.81 -7.09
C LEU A 23 -15.27 -1.56 -7.33
N GLY A 24 -14.84 -1.33 -8.57
CA GLY A 24 -14.08 -0.15 -8.94
C GLY A 24 -13.93 0.00 -10.45
N THR A 25 -13.95 1.25 -10.91
CA THR A 25 -13.62 1.61 -12.28
C THR A 25 -12.68 2.81 -12.24
N GLY A 26 -11.40 2.56 -12.51
CA GLY A 26 -10.38 3.61 -12.57
C GLY A 26 -9.85 3.80 -13.97
N MET A 27 -8.97 4.77 -14.15
CA MET A 27 -8.27 4.98 -15.43
C MET A 27 -7.35 3.81 -15.79
N ARG A 28 -6.83 3.08 -14.80
CA ARG A 28 -5.86 1.98 -15.00
C ARG A 28 -6.51 0.61 -14.95
N THR A 29 -7.49 0.42 -14.06
CA THR A 29 -8.08 -0.89 -13.78
C THR A 29 -9.58 -0.81 -13.62
N SER A 30 -10.28 -1.88 -13.97
CA SER A 30 -11.67 -2.16 -13.57
C SER A 30 -11.71 -3.45 -12.77
N VAL A 31 -12.53 -3.47 -11.71
CA VAL A 31 -12.67 -4.60 -10.80
C VAL A 31 -14.15 -4.90 -10.60
N ALA A 32 -14.52 -6.16 -10.73
CA ALA A 32 -15.90 -6.61 -10.47
C ALA A 32 -15.91 -7.92 -9.67
N ARG A 33 -16.88 -8.04 -8.79
CA ARG A 33 -17.31 -9.34 -8.26
C ARG A 33 -18.25 -9.97 -9.29
N CYS A 34 -17.98 -11.22 -9.67
CA CYS A 34 -18.74 -11.95 -10.64
C CYS A 34 -19.28 -13.25 -10.04
N TRP A 35 -20.51 -13.64 -10.45
CA TRP A 35 -20.98 -14.99 -10.27
C TRP A 35 -20.30 -15.90 -11.30
N VAL A 36 -20.01 -17.12 -10.87
CA VAL A 36 -19.55 -18.21 -11.77
C VAL A 36 -20.80 -18.99 -12.18
N ASP A 37 -21.18 -18.84 -13.43
CA ASP A 37 -22.36 -19.49 -14.00
C ASP A 37 -21.96 -20.88 -14.55
N GLY A 38 -22.68 -21.92 -14.15
CA GLY A 38 -22.41 -23.29 -14.57
C GLY A 38 -21.39 -24.03 -13.71
N SER A 39 -20.29 -24.54 -14.32
CA SER A 39 -19.31 -25.36 -13.60
C SER A 39 -18.35 -24.50 -12.78
N THR A 40 -18.23 -24.81 -11.48
CA THR A 40 -17.28 -24.16 -10.55
C THR A 40 -15.96 -24.92 -10.41
N THR A 41 -15.67 -25.88 -11.29
CA THR A 41 -14.46 -26.72 -11.20
C THR A 41 -13.18 -25.89 -11.27
N ALA A 42 -13.12 -24.88 -12.15
CA ALA A 42 -11.98 -24.00 -12.30
C ALA A 42 -11.72 -23.13 -11.04
N THR A 43 -12.73 -22.92 -10.21
CA THR A 43 -12.66 -22.11 -8.98
C THR A 43 -12.63 -22.96 -7.71
N GLY A 44 -12.47 -24.28 -7.84
CA GLY A 44 -12.48 -25.19 -6.69
C GLY A 44 -13.81 -25.22 -5.93
N GLY A 45 -14.92 -24.88 -6.59
CA GLY A 45 -16.26 -24.84 -6.01
C GLY A 45 -16.73 -23.45 -5.57
N ALA A 46 -15.90 -22.40 -5.69
CA ALA A 46 -16.32 -21.04 -5.38
C ALA A 46 -17.35 -20.54 -6.40
N ARG A 47 -18.44 -19.95 -5.91
CA ARG A 47 -19.55 -19.42 -6.71
C ARG A 47 -19.36 -17.96 -7.10
N THR A 48 -18.47 -17.25 -6.42
CA THR A 48 -18.09 -15.88 -6.74
C THR A 48 -16.59 -15.77 -6.92
N VAL A 49 -16.18 -14.89 -7.81
CA VAL A 49 -14.78 -14.54 -8.08
C VAL A 49 -14.64 -13.03 -8.21
N ILE A 50 -13.42 -12.54 -8.04
CA ILE A 50 -13.04 -11.18 -8.43
C ILE A 50 -12.38 -11.25 -9.80
N ALA A 51 -12.95 -10.54 -10.77
CA ALA A 51 -12.33 -10.27 -12.06
C ALA A 51 -11.72 -8.86 -12.03
N LYS A 52 -10.44 -8.73 -12.41
CA LYS A 52 -9.70 -7.46 -12.52
C LYS A 52 -9.15 -7.32 -13.92
N CYS A 53 -9.43 -6.19 -14.57
CA CYS A 53 -8.93 -5.85 -15.90
C CYS A 53 -7.96 -4.67 -15.80
N PHE A 54 -6.84 -4.78 -16.46
CA PHE A 54 -5.85 -3.71 -16.65
C PHE A 54 -6.05 -3.10 -18.03
N HIS A 55 -6.52 -1.84 -18.09
CA HIS A 55 -6.91 -1.17 -19.35
C HIS A 55 -5.73 -0.87 -20.28
N SER A 56 -4.51 -0.87 -19.75
CA SER A 56 -3.29 -0.75 -20.53
C SER A 56 -2.23 -1.68 -19.96
N GLN A 57 -1.91 -2.72 -20.69
CA GLN A 57 -0.85 -3.67 -20.35
C GLN A 57 0.53 -3.01 -20.30
N ALA A 58 0.71 -1.91 -21.05
CA ALA A 58 1.97 -1.17 -21.15
C ALA A 58 2.18 -0.15 -20.01
N MET A 59 1.19 0.06 -19.12
CA MET A 59 1.35 1.01 -18.01
C MET A 59 2.26 0.43 -16.93
N SER A 60 3.44 1.03 -16.81
CA SER A 60 4.32 0.78 -15.68
C SER A 60 3.65 1.20 -14.38
N HIS A 61 3.70 0.35 -13.36
CA HIS A 61 3.36 0.74 -12.00
C HIS A 61 4.42 1.70 -11.45
N ASN A 62 4.04 2.55 -10.49
CA ASN A 62 4.97 3.44 -9.79
C ASN A 62 6.13 2.69 -9.12
N SER A 63 5.92 1.42 -8.76
CA SER A 63 6.95 0.51 -8.24
C SER A 63 7.89 -0.07 -9.31
N GLY A 64 7.72 0.32 -10.58
CA GLY A 64 8.45 -0.24 -11.73
C GLY A 64 7.84 -1.54 -12.24
N GLY A 65 8.04 -1.85 -13.52
CA GLY A 65 7.43 -2.98 -14.21
C GLY A 65 5.92 -2.83 -14.43
N LEU A 66 5.31 -3.79 -15.09
CA LEU A 66 3.89 -3.77 -15.43
C LEU A 66 3.04 -4.17 -14.21
N GLY A 67 1.97 -3.43 -13.92
CA GLY A 67 1.09 -3.71 -12.77
C GLY A 67 0.48 -5.11 -12.82
N ILE A 68 0.02 -5.57 -13.99
CA ILE A 68 -0.53 -6.91 -14.18
C ILE A 68 0.49 -8.02 -13.89
N VAL A 69 1.75 -7.83 -14.30
CA VAL A 69 2.83 -8.80 -14.05
C VAL A 69 3.06 -8.97 -12.55
N ARG A 70 3.07 -7.86 -11.81
CA ARG A 70 3.22 -7.86 -10.35
C ARG A 70 2.02 -8.48 -9.66
N GLU A 71 0.80 -8.16 -10.11
CA GLU A 71 -0.43 -8.76 -9.61
C GLU A 71 -0.38 -10.29 -9.73
N ILE A 72 -0.10 -10.81 -10.92
CA ILE A 72 -0.03 -12.26 -11.17
C ILE A 72 1.10 -12.91 -10.34
N ALA A 73 2.28 -12.30 -10.34
CA ALA A 73 3.41 -12.82 -9.57
C ALA A 73 3.13 -12.82 -8.07
N GLY A 74 2.54 -11.74 -7.54
CA GLY A 74 2.15 -11.60 -6.14
C GLY A 74 1.13 -12.64 -5.71
N LEU A 75 0.03 -12.76 -6.45
CA LEU A 75 -1.03 -13.74 -6.19
C LEU A 75 -0.51 -15.19 -6.18
N ARG A 76 0.49 -15.50 -7.01
CA ARG A 76 1.04 -16.88 -7.15
C ARG A 76 2.18 -17.19 -6.18
N SER A 77 2.82 -16.17 -5.61
CA SER A 77 4.07 -16.37 -4.84
C SER A 77 3.97 -15.96 -3.39
N LEU A 78 3.07 -15.01 -3.03
CA LEU A 78 3.01 -14.48 -1.68
C LEU A 78 2.14 -15.33 -0.76
N ALA A 79 2.51 -15.33 0.54
CA ALA A 79 1.70 -15.97 1.57
C ALA A 79 0.38 -15.21 1.77
N ASN A 80 -0.70 -15.95 2.02
CA ASN A 80 -2.03 -15.42 2.31
C ASN A 80 -2.63 -14.53 1.20
N ALA A 81 -2.04 -14.54 0.00
CA ALA A 81 -2.64 -13.91 -1.16
C ALA A 81 -3.95 -14.62 -1.55
N PRO A 82 -4.91 -13.92 -2.18
CA PRO A 82 -6.05 -14.55 -2.81
C PRO A 82 -5.60 -15.61 -3.83
N LEU A 83 -6.35 -16.70 -3.94
CA LEU A 83 -6.06 -17.70 -4.96
C LEU A 83 -6.21 -17.07 -6.36
N CYS A 84 -5.17 -17.19 -7.18
CA CYS A 84 -5.25 -16.83 -8.60
C CYS A 84 -5.84 -18.02 -9.38
N TYR A 85 -7.09 -17.92 -9.79
CA TYR A 85 -7.75 -18.99 -10.56
C TYR A 85 -7.29 -18.99 -12.01
N ALA A 86 -7.23 -17.82 -12.62
CA ALA A 86 -6.82 -17.65 -14.00
C ALA A 86 -6.21 -16.26 -14.22
N ALA A 87 -5.33 -16.14 -15.20
CA ALA A 87 -4.80 -14.83 -15.59
C ALA A 87 -4.22 -14.92 -17.01
N ASP A 88 -4.44 -13.87 -17.79
CA ASP A 88 -3.86 -13.68 -19.10
C ASP A 88 -3.31 -12.25 -19.18
N GLN A 89 -1.98 -12.15 -19.42
CA GLN A 89 -1.28 -10.88 -19.51
C GLN A 89 -1.62 -10.14 -20.80
N ASP A 90 -1.83 -10.87 -21.90
CA ASP A 90 -2.07 -10.26 -23.22
C ASP A 90 -3.49 -9.72 -23.32
N LEU A 91 -4.46 -10.39 -22.68
CA LEU A 91 -5.82 -9.86 -22.50
C LEU A 91 -5.93 -8.83 -21.36
N GLY A 92 -4.93 -8.74 -20.51
CA GLY A 92 -4.92 -7.79 -19.40
C GLY A 92 -5.86 -8.18 -18.26
N VAL A 93 -6.19 -9.44 -18.07
CA VAL A 93 -7.18 -9.90 -17.08
C VAL A 93 -6.61 -10.84 -16.04
N VAL A 94 -7.12 -10.75 -14.82
CA VAL A 94 -6.85 -11.65 -13.70
C VAL A 94 -8.16 -12.04 -13.05
N VAL A 95 -8.37 -13.33 -12.80
CA VAL A 95 -9.51 -13.88 -12.05
C VAL A 95 -8.99 -14.52 -10.77
N MET A 96 -9.49 -14.06 -9.64
CA MET A 96 -8.98 -14.46 -8.33
C MET A 96 -10.11 -14.73 -7.33
N GLU A 97 -9.73 -15.29 -6.19
CA GLU A 97 -10.62 -15.54 -5.06
C GLU A 97 -11.36 -14.28 -4.64
N ASP A 98 -12.67 -14.40 -4.47
CA ASP A 98 -13.49 -13.41 -3.78
C ASP A 98 -13.32 -13.60 -2.28
N VAL A 99 -12.34 -12.89 -1.71
CA VAL A 99 -12.04 -12.96 -0.27
C VAL A 99 -13.21 -12.33 0.49
N PRO A 100 -13.89 -13.08 1.36
CA PRO A 100 -14.93 -12.49 2.19
C PRO A 100 -14.34 -11.49 3.18
N GLY A 101 -15.15 -10.57 3.68
CA GLY A 101 -14.73 -9.63 4.72
C GLY A 101 -15.07 -8.18 4.44
N THR A 102 -14.80 -7.35 5.44
CA THR A 102 -15.00 -5.90 5.37
C THR A 102 -13.64 -5.21 5.26
N SER A 103 -13.50 -4.25 4.36
CA SER A 103 -12.23 -3.51 4.27
C SER A 103 -11.96 -2.71 5.54
N LEU A 104 -10.69 -2.62 5.93
CA LEU A 104 -10.27 -1.76 7.05
C LEU A 104 -10.74 -0.31 6.84
N GLY A 105 -10.76 0.16 5.59
CA GLY A 105 -11.29 1.49 5.25
C GLY A 105 -12.77 1.64 5.59
N THR A 106 -13.59 0.63 5.31
CA THR A 106 -15.02 0.60 5.69
C THR A 106 -15.20 0.57 7.21
N ILE A 107 -14.37 -0.19 7.93
CA ILE A 107 -14.39 -0.26 9.40
C ILE A 107 -14.04 1.12 9.99
N LEU A 108 -13.03 1.80 9.48
CA LEU A 108 -12.61 3.14 9.93
C LEU A 108 -13.65 4.23 9.62
N ALA A 109 -14.41 4.05 8.56
CA ALA A 109 -15.55 4.93 8.21
C ALA A 109 -16.82 4.59 8.99
N GLY A 110 -16.86 3.48 9.72
CA GLY A 110 -17.98 3.06 10.57
C GLY A 110 -18.05 3.80 11.90
N ASN A 111 -18.85 3.28 12.82
CA ASN A 111 -19.12 3.90 14.11
C ASN A 111 -18.61 3.08 15.32
N ASP A 112 -17.86 2.01 15.08
CA ASP A 112 -17.39 1.11 16.13
C ASP A 112 -15.86 1.19 16.34
N PRO A 113 -15.39 1.98 17.33
CA PRO A 113 -13.97 2.05 17.67
C PRO A 113 -13.37 0.73 18.12
N SER A 114 -14.17 -0.15 18.75
CA SER A 114 -13.67 -1.45 19.23
C SER A 114 -13.40 -2.39 18.07
N ALA A 115 -14.27 -2.43 17.07
CA ALA A 115 -14.02 -3.14 15.82
C ALA A 115 -12.79 -2.61 15.08
N ALA A 116 -12.59 -1.28 15.09
CA ALA A 116 -11.42 -0.66 14.48
C ALA A 116 -10.11 -1.04 15.19
N LEU A 117 -10.09 -1.12 16.53
CA LEU A 117 -8.92 -1.56 17.30
C LEU A 117 -8.61 -3.04 17.08
N ALA A 118 -9.63 -3.91 17.05
CA ALA A 118 -9.44 -5.33 16.74
C ALA A 118 -8.91 -5.51 15.31
N ALA A 119 -9.43 -4.77 14.34
CA ALA A 119 -8.94 -4.78 12.96
C ALA A 119 -7.49 -4.27 12.84
N ALA A 120 -7.10 -3.28 13.64
CA ALA A 120 -5.74 -2.77 13.72
C ALA A 120 -4.75 -3.86 14.18
N GLU A 121 -5.08 -4.59 15.24
CA GLU A 121 -4.26 -5.72 15.73
C GLU A 121 -4.14 -6.81 14.65
N MET A 122 -5.25 -7.19 13.99
CA MET A 122 -5.23 -8.17 12.90
C MET A 122 -4.36 -7.72 11.73
N TRP A 123 -4.45 -6.44 11.34
CA TRP A 123 -3.62 -5.87 10.27
C TRP A 123 -2.14 -5.91 10.61
N GLY A 124 -1.74 -5.47 11.81
CA GLY A 124 -0.36 -5.54 12.28
C GLY A 124 0.17 -6.98 12.24
N ARG A 125 -0.59 -7.94 12.78
CA ARG A 125 -0.25 -9.37 12.81
C ARG A 125 -0.07 -9.93 11.39
N ALA A 126 -1.00 -9.64 10.49
CA ALA A 126 -0.93 -10.11 9.11
C ALA A 126 0.29 -9.54 8.37
N THR A 127 0.61 -8.26 8.58
CA THR A 127 1.80 -7.62 7.99
C THR A 127 3.07 -8.35 8.43
N ALA A 128 3.29 -8.55 9.73
CA ALA A 128 4.45 -9.28 10.24
C ALA A 128 4.52 -10.73 9.73
N THR A 129 3.37 -11.40 9.62
CA THR A 129 3.29 -12.79 9.13
C THR A 129 3.70 -12.89 7.66
N VAL A 130 3.20 -11.99 6.81
CA VAL A 130 3.56 -11.97 5.36
C VAL A 130 5.04 -11.64 5.19
N MET A 131 5.55 -10.65 5.92
CA MET A 131 6.98 -10.30 5.90
C MET A 131 7.85 -11.48 6.36
N ALA A 132 7.47 -12.15 7.46
CA ALA A 132 8.21 -13.31 7.97
C ALA A 132 8.19 -14.49 7.01
N ALA A 133 7.09 -14.70 6.29
CA ALA A 133 6.98 -15.76 5.29
C ALA A 133 7.99 -15.59 4.14
N SER A 134 8.49 -14.39 3.89
CA SER A 134 9.56 -14.12 2.91
C SER A 134 10.91 -14.65 3.36
N ARG A 135 11.06 -14.90 4.68
CA ARG A 135 12.31 -15.31 5.36
C ARG A 135 12.19 -16.64 6.08
N GLN A 136 11.28 -17.52 5.67
CA GLN A 136 11.07 -18.79 6.37
C GLN A 136 12.36 -19.62 6.38
N GLU A 137 13.04 -19.62 7.52
CA GLU A 137 14.06 -20.60 7.89
C GLU A 137 13.33 -21.86 8.36
N THR A 138 13.18 -22.84 7.48
CA THR A 138 12.97 -24.22 7.94
C THR A 138 14.31 -24.83 8.26
N SER A 139 14.38 -25.69 9.28
CA SER A 139 15.60 -26.26 9.85
C SER A 139 16.56 -26.95 8.85
N ASP A 140 16.10 -27.24 7.64
CA ASP A 140 16.85 -28.01 6.62
C ASP A 140 17.12 -27.26 5.30
N ARG A 141 16.55 -26.07 5.10
CA ARG A 141 16.89 -25.18 3.98
C ARG A 141 16.58 -23.73 4.35
N PRO A 142 17.55 -22.79 4.22
CA PRO A 142 17.22 -21.37 4.30
C PRO A 142 16.37 -21.03 3.09
N THR A 143 15.06 -20.87 3.29
CA THR A 143 14.15 -20.60 2.17
C THR A 143 14.04 -19.09 1.93
N ARG A 144 14.87 -18.60 1.07
CA ARG A 144 14.64 -17.46 0.18
C ARG A 144 13.48 -17.73 -0.80
N ASP A 145 12.73 -18.81 -0.60
CA ASP A 145 11.87 -19.40 -1.64
C ASP A 145 10.82 -18.44 -2.17
N ARG A 146 10.26 -17.56 -1.33
CA ARG A 146 9.21 -16.64 -1.81
C ARG A 146 9.77 -15.42 -2.54
N VAL A 147 10.89 -14.86 -2.10
CA VAL A 147 11.58 -13.78 -2.84
C VAL A 147 12.03 -14.32 -4.19
N VAL A 148 12.67 -15.46 -4.20
CA VAL A 148 13.12 -16.12 -5.45
C VAL A 148 11.92 -16.51 -6.33
N ALA A 149 10.88 -17.11 -5.76
CA ALA A 149 9.68 -17.49 -6.51
C ALA A 149 8.99 -16.28 -7.15
N PHE A 150 8.88 -15.17 -6.41
CA PHE A 150 8.34 -13.92 -6.95
C PHE A 150 9.22 -13.35 -8.07
N GLN A 151 10.54 -13.29 -7.85
CA GLN A 151 11.48 -12.80 -8.86
C GLN A 151 11.45 -13.66 -10.14
N ASP A 152 11.36 -14.98 -9.99
CA ASP A 152 11.27 -15.89 -11.12
C ASP A 152 9.92 -15.80 -11.84
N ALA A 153 8.83 -15.54 -11.10
CA ALA A 153 7.53 -15.29 -11.71
C ALA A 153 7.55 -14.00 -12.54
N ILE A 154 8.13 -12.90 -12.01
CA ILE A 154 8.31 -11.65 -12.76
C ILE A 154 9.13 -11.90 -14.03
N ARG A 155 10.27 -12.57 -13.94
CA ARG A 155 11.14 -12.82 -15.11
C ARG A 155 10.47 -13.67 -16.19
N ARG A 156 9.61 -14.63 -15.79
CA ARG A 156 8.84 -15.44 -16.75
C ARG A 156 7.75 -14.64 -17.44
N LEU A 157 7.08 -13.75 -16.72
CA LEU A 157 5.99 -12.92 -17.25
C LEU A 157 6.51 -11.72 -18.04
N ASP A 158 7.62 -11.12 -17.63
CA ASP A 158 8.26 -10.00 -18.29
C ASP A 158 9.79 -10.18 -18.30
N PRO A 159 10.34 -10.88 -19.30
CA PRO A 159 11.79 -11.10 -19.44
C PRO A 159 12.61 -9.82 -19.60
N GLN A 160 11.98 -8.70 -19.94
CA GLN A 160 12.64 -7.39 -20.10
C GLN A 160 12.71 -6.61 -18.77
N THR A 161 11.95 -7.02 -17.76
CA THR A 161 12.00 -6.37 -16.45
C THR A 161 13.36 -6.59 -15.80
N ARG A 162 14.08 -5.48 -15.58
CA ARG A 162 15.40 -5.48 -14.93
C ARG A 162 15.33 -5.32 -13.40
N SER A 163 14.15 -5.01 -12.85
CA SER A 163 13.98 -4.73 -11.41
C SER A 163 12.71 -5.37 -10.87
N THR A 164 12.89 -6.19 -9.85
CA THR A 164 11.80 -6.74 -9.03
C THR A 164 11.59 -5.92 -7.74
N GLY A 165 12.40 -4.87 -7.55
CA GLY A 165 12.36 -4.00 -6.39
C GLY A 165 11.15 -3.08 -6.36
N GLY A 166 10.82 -2.62 -5.15
CA GLY A 166 9.70 -1.76 -4.83
C GLY A 166 9.89 -0.29 -5.19
N PRO A 167 9.08 0.59 -4.59
CA PRO A 167 8.99 2.02 -4.88
C PRO A 167 10.28 2.83 -4.63
N ALA A 168 11.30 2.21 -4.12
CA ALA A 168 12.62 2.81 -3.87
C ALA A 168 13.46 3.06 -5.15
N SER A 169 12.81 3.23 -6.31
CA SER A 169 13.54 3.77 -7.46
C SER A 169 13.96 5.20 -7.14
N PRO A 170 15.26 5.56 -7.21
CA PRO A 170 15.73 6.92 -6.93
C PRO A 170 15.06 8.03 -7.74
N ARG A 171 14.39 7.67 -8.84
CA ARG A 171 13.70 8.63 -9.73
C ARG A 171 12.47 9.29 -9.09
N LEU A 172 11.69 8.56 -8.27
CA LEU A 172 10.49 9.12 -7.65
C LEU A 172 10.82 10.10 -6.52
N PRO A 173 11.70 9.79 -5.56
CA PRO A 173 12.17 10.77 -4.59
C PRO A 173 12.79 12.01 -5.23
N ALA A 174 13.58 11.86 -6.31
CA ALA A 174 14.19 12.99 -7.00
C ALA A 174 13.15 13.97 -7.57
N ARG A 175 12.08 13.47 -8.20
CA ARG A 175 10.99 14.32 -8.71
C ARG A 175 10.21 14.98 -7.59
N GLY A 176 9.95 14.24 -6.51
CA GLY A 176 9.31 14.80 -5.32
C GLY A 176 10.12 15.92 -4.69
N LEU A 177 11.45 15.75 -4.60
CA LEU A 177 12.36 16.79 -4.12
C LEU A 177 12.36 18.02 -5.03
N THR A 178 12.42 17.83 -6.35
CA THR A 178 12.31 18.93 -7.30
C THR A 178 11.00 19.71 -7.13
N THR A 179 9.89 19.00 -6.97
CA THR A 179 8.57 19.61 -6.73
C THR A 179 8.54 20.37 -5.41
N LEU A 180 9.14 19.80 -4.36
CA LEU A 180 9.24 20.42 -3.04
C LEU A 180 10.08 21.71 -3.08
N CYS A 181 11.27 21.66 -3.70
CA CYS A 181 12.16 22.81 -3.84
C CYS A 181 11.51 23.92 -4.67
N ALA A 182 10.90 23.58 -5.80
CA ALA A 182 10.17 24.54 -6.63
C ALA A 182 9.03 25.22 -5.85
N ALA A 183 8.29 24.46 -5.05
CA ALA A 183 7.24 25.02 -4.19
C ALA A 183 7.79 25.95 -3.11
N LEU A 184 9.02 25.77 -2.65
CA LEU A 184 9.70 26.64 -1.70
C LEU A 184 10.41 27.84 -2.38
N GLY A 185 10.54 27.83 -3.72
CA GLY A 185 11.29 28.84 -4.47
C GLY A 185 12.80 28.65 -4.32
N LEU A 186 13.26 27.40 -4.27
CA LEU A 186 14.66 27.01 -4.09
C LEU A 186 15.14 26.16 -5.25
N ASP A 187 16.43 26.16 -5.49
CA ASP A 187 17.09 25.15 -6.32
C ASP A 187 17.25 23.84 -5.54
N VAL A 188 17.35 22.71 -6.26
CA VAL A 188 17.64 21.42 -5.65
C VAL A 188 19.08 21.42 -5.17
N PRO A 189 19.36 21.08 -3.90
CA PRO A 189 20.72 21.00 -3.39
C PRO A 189 21.58 19.98 -4.14
N ASP A 190 22.85 20.27 -4.39
CA ASP A 190 23.80 19.35 -5.08
C ASP A 190 24.03 18.06 -4.29
N ASP A 191 23.97 18.13 -2.95
CA ASP A 191 24.16 17.05 -1.99
C ASP A 191 22.82 16.51 -1.43
N ALA A 192 21.82 16.36 -2.28
CA ALA A 192 20.42 16.09 -1.90
C ALA A 192 20.15 14.69 -1.31
N GLU A 193 21.14 13.91 -0.96
CA GLU A 193 21.02 12.62 -0.26
C GLU A 193 20.22 11.54 -1.01
N LEU A 194 20.02 11.72 -2.31
CA LEU A 194 19.14 10.85 -3.11
C LEU A 194 19.64 9.40 -3.24
N GLU A 195 20.96 9.17 -3.15
CA GLU A 195 21.55 7.84 -3.19
C GLU A 195 21.17 6.99 -1.97
N MET A 196 20.83 7.61 -0.83
CA MET A 196 20.39 6.90 0.38
C MET A 196 19.16 6.02 0.13
N PHE A 197 18.26 6.43 -0.78
CA PHE A 197 17.07 5.64 -1.10
C PHE A 197 17.37 4.30 -1.77
N ALA A 198 18.59 4.08 -2.27
CA ALA A 198 18.99 2.79 -2.79
C ALA A 198 18.93 1.68 -1.71
N ALA A 199 19.14 2.02 -0.44
CA ALA A 199 19.07 1.09 0.68
C ALA A 199 17.67 0.49 0.88
N LEU A 200 16.60 1.18 0.46
CA LEU A 200 15.23 0.67 0.54
C LEU A 200 14.94 -0.48 -0.43
N ARG A 201 15.80 -0.75 -1.40
CA ARG A 201 15.68 -1.94 -2.26
C ARG A 201 15.96 -3.24 -1.52
N GLY A 202 16.51 -3.12 -0.31
CA GLY A 202 16.94 -4.26 0.48
C GLY A 202 18.33 -4.79 0.06
N SER A 203 18.81 -5.69 0.88
CA SER A 203 20.02 -6.48 0.64
C SER A 203 19.68 -7.95 0.85
N GLU A 204 20.57 -8.87 0.48
CA GLU A 204 20.34 -10.31 0.66
C GLU A 204 19.86 -10.71 2.07
N THR A 205 20.28 -9.96 3.10
CA THR A 205 19.92 -10.20 4.49
C THR A 205 18.72 -9.40 4.99
N ALA A 206 18.26 -8.39 4.24
CA ALA A 206 17.21 -7.46 4.63
C ALA A 206 16.13 -7.31 3.54
N GLU A 207 15.79 -8.39 2.84
CA GLU A 207 14.73 -8.40 1.83
C GLU A 207 13.48 -9.09 2.35
N VAL A 208 12.34 -8.49 2.06
CA VAL A 208 11.02 -9.10 2.14
C VAL A 208 10.30 -8.95 0.80
N VAL A 209 9.33 -9.81 0.54
CA VAL A 209 8.40 -9.64 -0.57
C VAL A 209 6.99 -9.53 -0.02
N THR A 210 6.32 -8.43 -0.33
CA THR A 210 4.97 -8.14 0.13
C THR A 210 4.12 -7.52 -0.97
N GLN A 211 2.86 -7.24 -0.67
CA GLN A 211 1.95 -6.49 -1.52
C GLN A 211 2.42 -5.02 -1.74
N ALA A 212 3.18 -4.46 -0.78
CA ALA A 212 3.80 -3.12 -0.82
C ALA A 212 2.84 -1.91 -0.93
N ASP A 213 1.53 -2.12 -0.82
CA ASP A 213 0.51 -1.05 -0.77
C ASP A 213 -0.62 -1.40 0.23
N PRO A 214 -0.33 -1.50 1.54
CA PRO A 214 -1.29 -1.93 2.56
C PRO A 214 -2.24 -0.79 2.98
N ARG A 215 -2.76 -0.02 2.01
CA ARG A 215 -3.78 1.00 2.31
C ARG A 215 -5.06 0.36 2.83
N PRO A 216 -5.89 1.08 3.61
CA PRO A 216 -7.06 0.51 4.27
C PRO A 216 -8.07 -0.19 3.35
N GLY A 217 -8.19 0.27 2.09
CA GLY A 217 -9.02 -0.38 1.07
C GLY A 217 -8.52 -1.74 0.61
N ASN A 218 -7.21 -1.99 0.74
CA ASN A 218 -6.52 -3.20 0.29
C ASN A 218 -6.33 -4.23 1.42
N VAL A 219 -6.91 -3.99 2.60
CA VAL A 219 -6.88 -4.89 3.75
C VAL A 219 -8.30 -5.32 4.07
N LEU A 220 -8.61 -6.60 3.89
CA LEU A 220 -9.89 -7.20 4.23
C LEU A 220 -9.81 -7.90 5.58
N ILE A 221 -10.74 -7.58 6.46
CA ILE A 221 -10.86 -8.16 7.81
C ILE A 221 -11.93 -9.24 7.78
N THR A 222 -11.52 -10.47 8.15
CA THR A 222 -12.36 -11.66 8.34
C THR A 222 -12.17 -12.11 9.80
N ASP A 223 -11.82 -13.38 10.03
CA ASP A 223 -11.23 -13.92 11.27
C ASP A 223 -9.74 -13.51 11.41
N HIS A 224 -9.13 -13.06 10.33
CA HIS A 224 -7.79 -12.48 10.23
C HIS A 224 -7.74 -11.43 9.11
N ALA A 225 -6.67 -10.64 9.03
CA ALA A 225 -6.51 -9.70 7.93
C ALA A 225 -5.88 -10.38 6.71
N ARG A 226 -6.43 -10.10 5.53
CA ARG A 226 -5.91 -10.54 4.22
C ARG A 226 -5.67 -9.33 3.32
N PHE A 227 -4.60 -9.37 2.56
CA PHE A 227 -4.27 -8.32 1.60
C PHE A 227 -4.84 -8.65 0.23
N VAL A 228 -5.26 -7.60 -0.48
CA VAL A 228 -5.71 -7.64 -1.88
C VAL A 228 -5.00 -6.54 -2.66
N ASP A 229 -5.09 -6.58 -4.01
CA ASP A 229 -4.47 -5.58 -4.89
C ASP A 229 -2.93 -5.65 -4.88
N TYR A 230 -2.39 -6.66 -5.57
CA TYR A 230 -0.95 -6.96 -5.60
C TYR A 230 -0.19 -6.25 -6.74
N GLU A 231 -0.79 -5.27 -7.41
CA GLU A 231 -0.15 -4.55 -8.53
C GLU A 231 1.13 -3.79 -8.12
N ALA A 232 1.29 -3.52 -6.82
CA ALA A 232 2.49 -2.91 -6.25
C ALA A 232 3.50 -3.95 -5.70
N ALA A 233 3.16 -5.24 -5.68
CA ALA A 233 3.97 -6.28 -5.05
C ALA A 233 5.44 -6.20 -5.47
N SER A 234 6.34 -6.29 -4.50
CA SER A 234 7.76 -6.04 -4.73
C SER A 234 8.66 -6.62 -3.66
N VAL A 235 9.91 -6.81 -4.02
CA VAL A 235 11.00 -7.12 -3.08
C VAL A 235 11.60 -5.80 -2.60
N HIS A 236 11.73 -5.62 -1.29
CA HIS A 236 12.23 -4.38 -0.69
C HIS A 236 12.72 -4.60 0.75
N HIS A 237 13.29 -3.54 1.34
CA HIS A 237 13.67 -3.52 2.75
C HIS A 237 12.41 -3.52 3.65
N PRO A 238 12.38 -4.25 4.78
CA PRO A 238 11.24 -4.31 5.71
C PRO A 238 10.66 -2.95 6.10
N ALA A 239 11.48 -1.92 6.20
CA ALA A 239 11.06 -0.57 6.56
C ALA A 239 9.97 0.02 5.65
N VAL A 240 9.88 -0.43 4.39
CA VAL A 240 8.85 0.01 3.44
C VAL A 240 7.44 -0.40 3.89
N ASP A 241 7.30 -1.57 4.52
CA ASP A 241 6.02 -1.98 5.10
C ASP A 241 5.84 -1.40 6.51
N VAL A 242 6.89 -1.45 7.34
CA VAL A 242 6.85 -1.00 8.75
C VAL A 242 6.49 0.48 8.86
N VAL A 243 6.92 1.32 7.93
CA VAL A 243 6.56 2.74 7.94
C VAL A 243 5.05 2.97 7.90
N ASN A 244 4.27 2.11 7.24
CA ASN A 244 2.82 2.21 7.22
C ASN A 244 2.16 1.93 8.58
N LEU A 245 2.87 1.29 9.52
CA LEU A 245 2.40 1.00 10.87
C LEU A 245 2.66 2.16 11.84
N VAL A 246 3.72 2.94 11.61
CA VAL A 246 4.16 4.05 12.48
C VAL A 246 3.76 5.42 11.94
N MET A 247 3.70 5.58 10.63
CA MET A 247 3.06 6.67 9.91
C MET A 247 1.87 6.06 9.15
N PRO A 248 0.70 5.92 9.77
CA PRO A 248 -0.40 5.13 9.22
C PRO A 248 -0.67 5.47 7.77
N TRP A 249 -0.54 4.44 6.93
CA TRP A 249 -0.74 4.52 5.47
C TRP A 249 0.13 5.56 4.76
N ALA A 250 1.42 5.51 5.02
CA ALA A 250 2.43 6.39 4.42
C ALA A 250 2.28 6.53 2.91
N SER A 251 1.88 5.47 2.22
CA SER A 251 1.67 5.41 0.76
C SER A 251 0.29 5.90 0.28
N CYS A 252 -0.65 6.22 1.18
CA CYS A 252 -2.03 6.58 0.83
C CYS A 252 -2.25 8.09 0.77
N ASP A 253 -2.88 8.59 -0.30
CA ASP A 253 -3.24 10.00 -0.46
C ASP A 253 -4.38 10.47 0.46
N GLY A 254 -5.24 9.55 0.93
CA GLY A 254 -6.36 9.83 1.84
C GLY A 254 -6.05 9.46 3.30
N LEU A 255 -4.98 9.99 3.89
CA LEU A 255 -4.61 9.73 5.28
C LEU A 255 -5.64 10.32 6.26
N VAL A 256 -6.11 9.50 7.21
CA VAL A 256 -6.91 9.96 8.34
C VAL A 256 -6.14 9.80 9.64
N GLY A 257 -6.37 10.69 10.58
CA GLY A 257 -5.82 10.57 11.93
C GLY A 257 -6.44 9.39 12.67
N VAL A 258 -5.62 8.67 13.40
CA VAL A 258 -6.03 7.59 14.29
C VAL A 258 -5.48 7.85 15.69
N PRO A 259 -6.17 7.43 16.75
CA PRO A 259 -5.69 7.64 18.10
C PRO A 259 -4.48 6.75 18.42
N THR A 260 -3.77 7.09 19.48
CA THR A 260 -2.58 6.36 19.95
C THR A 260 -2.87 4.88 20.22
N GLU A 261 -4.07 4.57 20.70
CA GLU A 261 -4.54 3.20 20.98
C GLU A 261 -4.63 2.36 19.70
N PHE A 262 -5.00 2.98 18.58
CA PHE A 262 -5.00 2.29 17.27
C PHE A 262 -3.56 1.93 16.85
N VAL A 263 -2.65 2.88 16.95
CA VAL A 263 -1.22 2.65 16.63
C VAL A 263 -0.63 1.59 17.56
N ALA A 264 -0.98 1.62 18.86
CA ALA A 264 -0.56 0.61 19.82
C ALA A 264 -1.10 -0.78 19.45
N ALA A 265 -2.39 -0.90 19.10
CA ALA A 265 -2.99 -2.17 18.67
C ALA A 265 -2.32 -2.74 17.41
N VAL A 266 -2.02 -1.89 16.41
CA VAL A 266 -1.25 -2.29 15.22
C VAL A 266 0.12 -2.83 15.61
N ARG A 267 0.84 -2.12 16.48
CA ARG A 267 2.17 -2.51 16.97
C ARG A 267 2.14 -3.83 17.74
N ASP A 268 1.18 -4.01 18.63
CA ASP A 268 1.02 -5.23 19.42
C ASP A 268 0.73 -6.43 18.52
N GLY A 269 -0.17 -6.27 17.56
CA GLY A 269 -0.45 -7.27 16.53
C GLY A 269 0.79 -7.61 15.71
N PHE A 270 1.57 -6.60 15.29
CA PHE A 270 2.79 -6.79 14.53
C PHE A 270 3.85 -7.57 15.33
N LEU A 271 4.07 -7.20 16.58
CA LEU A 271 4.99 -7.92 17.48
C LEU A 271 4.57 -9.38 17.71
N ALA A 272 3.26 -9.64 17.80
CA ALA A 272 2.72 -10.99 17.93
C ALA A 272 2.77 -11.82 16.64
N GLY A 273 2.91 -11.18 15.48
CA GLY A 273 2.90 -11.84 14.17
C GLY A 273 4.22 -12.48 13.75
N SER A 274 5.36 -12.05 14.31
CA SER A 274 6.67 -12.59 13.97
C SER A 274 7.71 -12.36 15.07
N ARG A 275 8.60 -13.35 15.28
CA ARG A 275 9.80 -13.18 16.15
C ARG A 275 10.77 -12.08 15.67
N HIS A 276 10.71 -11.72 14.39
CA HIS A 276 11.56 -10.68 13.80
C HIS A 276 10.97 -9.27 13.90
N ALA A 277 9.71 -9.14 14.28
CA ALA A 277 8.97 -7.88 14.29
C ALA A 277 9.66 -6.80 15.16
N GLY A 278 10.20 -7.20 16.33
CA GLY A 278 10.92 -6.27 17.20
C GLY A 278 12.15 -5.66 16.53
N SER A 279 12.94 -6.43 15.79
CA SER A 279 14.11 -5.91 15.07
C SER A 279 13.74 -4.98 13.91
N TRP A 280 12.63 -5.28 13.22
CA TRP A 280 12.15 -4.41 12.15
C TRP A 280 11.61 -3.07 12.67
N LEU A 281 10.92 -3.07 13.82
CA LEU A 281 10.44 -1.84 14.46
C LEU A 281 11.57 -1.02 15.09
N ALA A 282 12.69 -1.64 15.45
CA ALA A 282 13.85 -0.96 16.02
C ALA A 282 14.75 -0.26 14.98
N ASP A 283 14.52 -0.50 13.69
CA ASP A 283 15.31 0.13 12.61
C ASP A 283 14.74 1.51 12.24
N GLU A 284 14.73 2.40 13.24
CA GLU A 284 14.20 3.76 13.12
C GLU A 284 14.81 4.55 11.95
N PRO A 285 16.13 4.49 11.68
CA PRO A 285 16.71 5.24 10.57
C PRO A 285 16.16 4.79 9.21
N MET A 286 16.01 3.48 8.98
CA MET A 286 15.45 2.96 7.74
C MET A 286 13.95 3.20 7.61
N ILE A 287 13.21 3.18 8.72
CA ILE A 287 11.79 3.58 8.76
C ILE A 287 11.66 5.06 8.39
N GLY A 288 12.52 5.93 8.94
CA GLY A 288 12.59 7.35 8.58
C GLY A 288 12.86 7.57 7.10
N LEU A 289 13.81 6.80 6.53
CA LEU A 289 14.12 6.85 5.10
C LEU A 289 12.93 6.41 4.24
N ALA A 290 12.22 5.34 4.62
CA ALA A 290 11.04 4.87 3.91
C ALA A 290 9.89 5.90 3.96
N GLY A 291 9.68 6.56 5.11
CA GLY A 291 8.72 7.65 5.26
C GLY A 291 9.08 8.88 4.42
N THR A 292 10.35 9.21 4.34
CA THR A 292 10.84 10.29 3.47
C THR A 292 10.56 9.98 2.00
N ALA A 293 10.85 8.74 1.55
CA ALA A 293 10.56 8.31 0.18
C ALA A 293 9.07 8.40 -0.17
N ALA A 294 8.20 7.90 0.72
CA ALA A 294 6.75 7.98 0.55
C ALA A 294 6.25 9.44 0.52
N THR A 295 6.78 10.29 1.40
CA THR A 295 6.46 11.73 1.45
C THR A 295 6.82 12.44 0.15
N LEU A 296 8.02 12.22 -0.37
CA LEU A 296 8.45 12.83 -1.64
C LEU A 296 7.63 12.32 -2.82
N GLN A 297 7.32 11.03 -2.90
CA GLN A 297 6.48 10.46 -3.93
C GLN A 297 5.09 11.10 -3.96
N LEU A 298 4.45 11.25 -2.80
CA LEU A 298 3.14 11.88 -2.70
C LEU A 298 3.20 13.38 -2.95
N THR A 299 4.30 14.04 -2.60
CA THR A 299 4.54 15.45 -2.94
C THR A 299 4.52 15.64 -4.46
N GLU A 300 5.23 14.81 -5.23
CA GLU A 300 5.20 14.86 -6.70
C GLU A 300 3.80 14.63 -7.26
N LEU A 301 3.10 13.61 -6.77
CA LEU A 301 1.82 13.19 -7.33
C LEU A 301 0.66 14.13 -7.01
N SER A 302 0.70 14.82 -5.87
CA SER A 302 -0.49 15.49 -5.34
C SER A 302 -0.34 17.00 -5.15
N LEU A 303 0.87 17.54 -4.98
CA LEU A 303 1.06 18.93 -4.55
C LEU A 303 0.40 19.94 -5.50
N ASP A 304 0.64 19.81 -6.80
CA ASP A 304 0.11 20.74 -7.80
C ASP A 304 -1.42 20.70 -7.91
N SER A 305 -2.00 19.51 -7.77
CA SER A 305 -3.46 19.33 -7.73
C SER A 305 -4.04 20.01 -6.51
N LEU A 306 -3.53 19.68 -5.33
CA LEU A 306 -4.01 20.23 -4.05
C LEU A 306 -3.88 21.74 -3.93
N ARG A 307 -2.92 22.37 -4.64
CA ARG A 307 -2.78 23.84 -4.69
C ARG A 307 -3.82 24.52 -5.58
N ARG A 308 -4.28 23.81 -6.62
CA ARG A 308 -5.22 24.34 -7.62
C ARG A 308 -6.68 24.06 -7.30
N ASP A 309 -6.95 22.97 -6.59
CA ASP A 309 -8.31 22.52 -6.31
C ASP A 309 -9.05 23.50 -5.37
N ARG A 310 -10.35 23.62 -5.59
CA ARG A 310 -11.23 24.37 -4.69
C ARG A 310 -11.32 23.65 -3.35
N LEU A 311 -11.54 24.44 -2.30
CA LEU A 311 -11.73 23.92 -0.95
C LEU A 311 -13.01 23.09 -0.88
N ASP A 312 -12.86 21.78 -0.80
CA ASP A 312 -13.87 20.86 -0.35
C ASP A 312 -13.31 19.97 0.78
N GLN A 313 -14.15 19.27 1.48
CA GLN A 313 -13.73 18.44 2.62
C GLN A 313 -12.71 17.37 2.25
N ARG A 314 -12.79 16.81 1.05
CA ARG A 314 -11.85 15.78 0.56
C ARG A 314 -10.47 16.37 0.28
N SER A 315 -10.44 17.55 -0.32
CA SER A 315 -9.20 18.30 -0.55
C SER A 315 -8.53 18.71 0.77
N ASP A 316 -9.29 19.11 1.79
CA ASP A 316 -8.75 19.46 3.10
C ASP A 316 -8.15 18.25 3.82
N MET A 317 -8.78 17.07 3.73
CA MET A 317 -8.18 15.82 4.25
C MET A 317 -6.84 15.52 3.58
N ALA A 318 -6.77 15.64 2.26
CA ALA A 318 -5.54 15.39 1.51
C ALA A 318 -4.44 16.43 1.82
N ARG A 319 -4.81 17.70 2.00
CA ARG A 319 -3.90 18.78 2.43
C ARG A 319 -3.34 18.54 3.82
N GLY A 320 -4.20 18.22 4.80
CA GLY A 320 -3.78 17.84 6.15
C GLY A 320 -2.85 16.63 6.15
N ALA A 321 -3.13 15.63 5.31
CA ALA A 321 -2.28 14.47 5.14
C ALA A 321 -0.87 14.84 4.61
N MET A 322 -0.77 15.78 3.68
CA MET A 322 0.53 16.25 3.17
C MET A 322 1.30 17.01 4.25
N VAL A 323 0.66 17.93 4.97
CA VAL A 323 1.30 18.66 6.08
C VAL A 323 1.81 17.68 7.14
N TYR A 324 1.00 16.68 7.51
CA TYR A 324 1.41 15.64 8.45
C TYR A 324 2.65 14.88 7.98
N ARG A 325 2.70 14.44 6.72
CA ARG A 325 3.86 13.71 6.17
C ARG A 325 5.13 14.54 6.16
N TRP A 326 5.05 15.78 5.74
CA TRP A 326 6.21 16.69 5.77
C TRP A 326 6.70 16.93 7.21
N SER A 327 5.78 17.14 8.18
CA SER A 327 6.13 17.28 9.59
C SER A 327 6.73 16.00 10.17
N TRP A 328 6.17 14.84 9.82
CA TRP A 328 6.69 13.55 10.24
C TRP A 328 8.10 13.29 9.67
N THR A 329 8.31 13.59 8.39
CA THR A 329 9.63 13.47 7.74
C THR A 329 10.65 14.40 8.39
N ALA A 330 10.27 15.63 8.70
CA ALA A 330 11.14 16.57 9.43
C ALA A 330 11.61 16.02 10.78
N ALA A 331 10.77 15.26 11.47
CA ALA A 331 11.09 14.68 12.77
C ALA A 331 11.89 13.36 12.70
N HIS A 332 11.72 12.56 11.62
CA HIS A 332 12.22 11.19 11.57
C HIS A 332 13.20 10.92 10.41
N GLY A 333 13.40 11.84 9.48
CA GLY A 333 14.29 11.70 8.31
C GLY A 333 15.78 11.82 8.65
N THR A 334 16.26 11.08 9.64
CA THR A 334 17.64 11.20 10.18
C THR A 334 18.73 10.84 9.20
N LEU A 335 18.45 9.94 8.22
CA LEU A 335 19.38 9.60 7.14
C LEU A 335 19.37 10.61 5.98
N THR A 336 18.43 11.54 5.99
CA THR A 336 18.24 12.55 4.95
C THR A 336 17.95 13.92 5.58
N PRO A 337 18.88 14.47 6.40
CA PRO A 337 18.63 15.69 7.18
C PRO A 337 18.36 16.93 6.32
N ILE A 338 18.97 17.05 5.14
CA ILE A 338 18.70 18.16 4.21
C ILE A 338 17.24 18.07 3.70
N ILE A 339 16.79 16.89 3.27
CA ILE A 339 15.42 16.69 2.83
C ILE A 339 14.44 16.85 4.00
N ALA A 340 14.79 16.40 5.20
CA ALA A 340 13.98 16.58 6.40
C ALA A 340 13.76 18.07 6.73
N ASP A 341 14.81 18.91 6.64
CA ASP A 341 14.70 20.37 6.81
C ASP A 341 13.76 21.00 5.77
N LEU A 342 13.93 20.64 4.51
CA LEU A 342 13.05 21.12 3.43
C LEU A 342 11.59 20.72 3.65
N CYS A 343 11.32 19.52 4.13
CA CYS A 343 9.97 19.07 4.51
C CYS A 343 9.41 19.91 5.69
N GLY A 344 10.21 20.19 6.71
CA GLY A 344 9.80 21.03 7.83
C GLY A 344 9.42 22.45 7.39
N ARG A 345 10.23 23.06 6.54
CA ARG A 345 9.96 24.38 5.93
C ARG A 345 8.69 24.36 5.08
N MET A 346 8.47 23.28 4.35
CA MET A 346 7.28 23.10 3.51
C MET A 346 6.01 22.97 4.35
N ALA A 347 6.03 22.17 5.42
CA ALA A 347 4.91 22.04 6.34
C ALA A 347 4.51 23.40 6.93
N GLN A 348 5.50 24.15 7.43
CA GLN A 348 5.28 25.51 7.99
C GLN A 348 4.70 26.46 6.93
N ARG A 349 5.21 26.43 5.70
CA ARG A 349 4.70 27.27 4.61
C ARG A 349 3.26 26.92 4.26
N ALA A 350 2.94 25.62 4.15
CA ALA A 350 1.59 25.18 3.80
C ALA A 350 0.55 25.65 4.84
N VAL A 351 0.87 25.54 6.12
CA VAL A 351 -0.03 25.99 7.20
C VAL A 351 -0.13 27.52 7.20
N ARG A 352 1.01 28.23 7.22
CA ARG A 352 1.04 29.68 7.40
C ARG A 352 0.56 30.45 6.16
N ASP A 353 1.05 30.08 4.94
CA ASP A 353 0.87 30.88 3.75
C ASP A 353 -0.30 30.38 2.87
N TRP A 354 -0.64 29.08 2.96
CA TRP A 354 -1.74 28.48 2.18
C TRP A 354 -2.98 28.16 3.03
N GLY A 355 -2.89 28.28 4.36
CA GLY A 355 -4.00 27.97 5.26
C GLY A 355 -4.40 26.49 5.29
N TRP A 356 -3.46 25.60 4.98
CA TRP A 356 -3.73 24.16 5.00
C TRP A 356 -3.88 23.66 6.45
N PRO A 357 -4.71 22.61 6.68
CA PRO A 357 -4.88 22.03 8.00
C PRO A 357 -3.56 21.52 8.59
N GLU A 358 -3.27 21.92 9.83
CA GLU A 358 -2.07 21.47 10.57
C GLU A 358 -2.20 20.01 11.04
N HIS A 359 -3.45 19.59 11.28
CA HIS A 359 -3.76 18.27 11.85
C HIS A 359 -4.56 17.42 10.89
N LEU A 360 -4.39 16.11 11.02
CA LEU A 360 -5.20 15.12 10.29
C LEU A 360 -6.64 15.14 10.77
N SER A 361 -7.57 15.00 9.82
CA SER A 361 -8.96 14.69 10.15
C SER A 361 -9.02 13.29 10.80
N VAL A 362 -9.68 13.19 11.95
CA VAL A 362 -9.80 11.90 12.68
C VAL A 362 -10.72 10.95 11.93
N ALA A 363 -10.36 9.66 11.89
CA ALA A 363 -11.21 8.62 11.31
C ALA A 363 -12.58 8.61 12.01
N HIS A 364 -13.65 8.41 11.23
CA HIS A 364 -15.01 8.61 11.74
C HIS A 364 -15.35 7.72 12.94
N CYS A 365 -14.90 6.47 12.96
CA CYS A 365 -15.10 5.57 14.10
C CYS A 365 -14.53 6.12 15.42
N PHE A 366 -13.52 7.00 15.38
CA PHE A 366 -12.91 7.66 16.54
C PHE A 366 -13.39 9.10 16.73
N SER A 367 -14.44 9.51 16.06
CA SER A 367 -15.04 10.83 16.29
C SER A 367 -15.51 10.97 17.74
N PRO A 368 -15.53 12.22 18.30
CA PRO A 368 -15.97 12.45 19.69
C PRO A 368 -17.38 11.92 19.98
N GLU A 369 -18.25 11.85 18.96
CA GLU A 369 -19.59 11.29 19.08
C GLU A 369 -19.57 9.80 19.33
N ASN A 370 -18.79 9.06 18.54
CA ASN A 370 -18.70 7.61 18.63
C ASN A 370 -17.98 7.15 19.89
N LEU A 371 -16.96 7.89 20.34
CA LEU A 371 -16.29 7.59 21.61
C LEU A 371 -17.21 7.80 22.83
N ARG A 372 -18.04 8.85 22.81
CA ARG A 372 -19.04 9.08 23.90
C ARG A 372 -20.10 8.00 23.97
N CYS A 373 -20.58 7.49 22.84
CA CYS A 373 -21.55 6.41 22.81
C CYS A 373 -21.06 5.11 23.47
N GLN A 374 -19.74 4.93 23.57
CA GLN A 374 -19.13 3.76 24.22
C GLN A 374 -18.68 4.02 25.66
N GLY A 375 -18.98 5.18 26.23
CA GLY A 375 -18.60 5.52 27.62
C GLY A 375 -17.10 5.71 27.84
N ARG A 376 -16.34 5.94 26.77
CA ARG A 376 -14.90 6.21 26.87
C ARG A 376 -14.65 7.67 27.19
N PRO A 377 -13.81 8.02 28.17
CA PRO A 377 -13.39 9.40 28.41
C PRO A 377 -12.61 9.92 27.18
N MET A 378 -12.81 11.19 26.90
CA MET A 378 -12.04 11.92 25.87
C MET A 378 -10.62 12.21 26.36
#